data_1c5b37a3241d45eb1ab880ec1376cf1d
#
_entry.id   1c5b37a3241d45eb1ab880ec1376cf1d
#
_cell.length_a   1.000
_cell.length_b   1.000
_cell.length_c   1.000
_cell.angle_alpha   90.00
_cell.angle_beta   90.00
_cell.angle_gamma   90.00
#
_symmetry.space_group_name_H-M   'P 1'
#
loop_
_entity.id
_entity.type
_entity.pdbx_description
1 polymer ?
#
loop_
_entity_poly.entity_id
_entity_poly.type
_entity_poly.pdbx_seq_one_letter_code
_entity_poly.pdbx_strand_id
1 'polypeptide(L)'
;MATLDLQSITKSFGSAQVLSSIDLAIRDKEFVVFVGPSGCGKSTLLRIIAGLEASTSGRIVIDGVDVSAAAPVDRGIAMVFQSYALYPHLSVYENIAFPLRVARLPEAEVKAKVGRAAEILQLTEKLTLKPGQLSGGQRQRVAIGRSIVRNPKVFLFDEPLSNLDAALRGEMRVELSALQRDLDATMVYVTHDQIEAMTMAHRIVVLNKGRIEQFGTPMELYHHPATRFVATFIGQPNMNLIPATVAGTGAEGLTVEFHGGAKMTLPVDPTSARKGDQVEVGVRPENLHLGQGIAMRLRVLERLGGSAIAYGQMADGLKLCAALSGDTMVHEGEEIGLAFAP
;
A
#
# COMPACT_ATOMS: atom_id res chain seq x y z
N MET A 1 3.22 -23.93 6.69
CA MET A 1 3.42 -23.01 5.57
C MET A 1 2.06 -22.60 5.06
N ALA A 2 1.79 -21.33 4.92
CA ALA A 2 0.43 -20.89 4.61
C ALA A 2 0.42 -19.99 3.36
N THR A 3 0.10 -20.61 2.21
CA THR A 3 -0.25 -19.87 0.99
C THR A 3 -1.69 -19.39 1.06
N LEU A 4 -1.99 -18.31 0.34
CA LEU A 4 -3.35 -17.80 0.15
C LEU A 4 -3.60 -17.56 -1.34
N ASP A 5 -4.54 -18.29 -1.91
CA ASP A 5 -4.93 -18.18 -3.31
C ASP A 5 -6.39 -17.73 -3.43
N LEU A 6 -6.60 -16.66 -4.15
CA LEU A 6 -7.91 -16.15 -4.55
C LEU A 6 -8.11 -16.49 -6.02
N GLN A 7 -9.22 -17.18 -6.34
CA GLN A 7 -9.52 -17.66 -7.69
C GLN A 7 -10.85 -17.04 -8.14
N SER A 8 -10.76 -16.08 -9.06
CA SER A 8 -11.88 -15.41 -9.72
C SER A 8 -12.93 -14.87 -8.73
N ILE A 9 -12.46 -14.25 -7.62
CA ILE A 9 -13.32 -13.70 -6.59
C ILE A 9 -14.11 -12.53 -7.15
N THR A 10 -15.44 -12.61 -7.06
CA THR A 10 -16.34 -11.50 -7.36
C THR A 10 -17.17 -11.12 -6.14
N LYS A 11 -17.60 -9.87 -6.10
CA LYS A 11 -18.54 -9.38 -5.09
C LYS A 11 -19.46 -8.33 -5.66
N SER A 12 -20.78 -8.56 -5.47
CA SER A 12 -21.83 -7.58 -5.76
C SER A 12 -22.71 -7.38 -4.53
N PHE A 13 -23.15 -6.15 -4.32
CA PHE A 13 -24.20 -5.76 -3.36
C PHE A 13 -25.40 -5.26 -4.16
N GLY A 14 -26.45 -6.08 -4.28
CA GLY A 14 -27.52 -5.80 -5.22
C GLY A 14 -26.99 -5.67 -6.65
N SER A 15 -27.25 -4.53 -7.30
CA SER A 15 -26.76 -4.24 -8.67
C SER A 15 -25.33 -3.68 -8.73
N ALA A 16 -24.75 -3.29 -7.59
CA ALA A 16 -23.42 -2.69 -7.55
C ALA A 16 -22.33 -3.76 -7.46
N GLN A 17 -21.52 -3.91 -8.50
CA GLN A 17 -20.36 -4.78 -8.50
C GLN A 17 -19.17 -4.07 -7.85
N VAL A 18 -18.66 -4.61 -6.74
CA VAL A 18 -17.55 -4.06 -5.95
C VAL A 18 -16.22 -4.75 -6.30
N LEU A 19 -16.25 -6.05 -6.58
CA LEU A 19 -15.06 -6.82 -7.00
C LEU A 19 -15.38 -7.58 -8.29
N SER A 20 -14.44 -7.51 -9.25
CA SER A 20 -14.59 -8.06 -10.58
C SER A 20 -13.45 -9.04 -10.88
N SER A 21 -13.67 -10.33 -10.62
CA SER A 21 -12.74 -11.43 -10.93
C SER A 21 -11.33 -11.16 -10.39
N ILE A 22 -11.17 -11.23 -9.07
CA ILE A 22 -9.87 -11.09 -8.43
C ILE A 22 -9.17 -12.44 -8.42
N ASP A 23 -8.04 -12.52 -9.10
CA ASP A 23 -7.11 -13.64 -9.08
C ASP A 23 -5.81 -13.18 -8.41
N LEU A 24 -5.39 -13.85 -7.33
CA LEU A 24 -4.22 -13.46 -6.54
C LEU A 24 -3.61 -14.66 -5.84
N ALA A 25 -2.31 -14.89 -6.03
CA ALA A 25 -1.54 -15.91 -5.34
C ALA A 25 -0.51 -15.27 -4.40
N ILE A 26 -0.69 -15.48 -3.10
CA ILE A 26 0.20 -15.02 -2.03
C ILE A 26 1.00 -16.23 -1.53
N ARG A 27 2.32 -16.08 -1.51
CA ARG A 27 3.25 -17.13 -1.09
C ARG A 27 3.28 -17.25 0.43
N ASP A 28 3.76 -18.39 0.89
CA ASP A 28 4.06 -18.59 2.31
C ASP A 28 5.03 -17.51 2.81
N LYS A 29 4.75 -16.99 4.02
CA LYS A 29 5.55 -15.95 4.72
C LYS A 29 5.66 -14.62 3.96
N GLU A 30 4.80 -14.39 3.00
CA GLU A 30 4.80 -13.16 2.23
C GLU A 30 3.99 -12.06 2.93
N PHE A 31 4.52 -10.83 2.89
CA PHE A 31 3.81 -9.64 3.31
C PHE A 31 3.25 -8.91 2.08
N VAL A 32 1.96 -9.03 1.86
CA VAL A 32 1.28 -8.39 0.72
C VAL A 32 0.44 -7.22 1.21
N VAL A 33 0.60 -6.08 0.56
CA VAL A 33 -0.14 -4.86 0.91
C VAL A 33 -1.12 -4.52 -0.20
N PHE A 34 -2.40 -4.30 0.16
CA PHE A 34 -3.43 -3.83 -0.76
C PHE A 34 -3.54 -2.31 -0.68
N VAL A 35 -3.36 -1.64 -1.81
CA VAL A 35 -3.52 -0.18 -1.94
C VAL A 35 -4.51 0.16 -3.04
N GLY A 36 -5.02 1.38 -3.01
CA GLY A 36 -5.94 1.90 -4.03
C GLY A 36 -6.84 3.00 -3.46
N PRO A 37 -7.61 3.69 -4.30
CA PRO A 37 -8.52 4.76 -3.88
C PRO A 37 -9.57 4.28 -2.88
N SER A 38 -10.20 5.21 -2.17
CA SER A 38 -11.35 4.90 -1.32
C SER A 38 -12.47 4.27 -2.16
N GLY A 39 -13.10 3.22 -1.62
CA GLY A 39 -14.19 2.51 -2.31
C GLY A 39 -13.77 1.54 -3.43
N CYS A 40 -12.48 1.32 -3.70
CA CYS A 40 -12.04 0.36 -4.73
C CYS A 40 -12.20 -1.13 -4.37
N GLY A 41 -12.62 -1.46 -3.13
CA GLY A 41 -12.89 -2.83 -2.72
C GLY A 41 -11.88 -3.48 -1.77
N LYS A 42 -10.83 -2.79 -1.30
CA LYS A 42 -9.77 -3.34 -0.43
C LYS A 42 -10.30 -4.01 0.83
N SER A 43 -11.02 -3.28 1.68
CA SER A 43 -11.57 -3.82 2.93
C SER A 43 -12.66 -4.88 2.66
N THR A 44 -13.39 -4.77 1.54
CA THR A 44 -14.34 -5.81 1.12
C THR A 44 -13.60 -7.11 0.81
N LEU A 45 -12.52 -7.04 0.02
CA LEU A 45 -11.69 -8.21 -0.30
C LEU A 45 -11.07 -8.82 0.96
N LEU A 46 -10.55 -7.98 1.86
CA LEU A 46 -9.99 -8.45 3.13
C LEU A 46 -11.04 -9.16 3.99
N ARG A 47 -12.28 -8.62 4.09
CA ARG A 47 -13.38 -9.25 4.82
C ARG A 47 -13.85 -10.56 4.19
N ILE A 48 -13.80 -10.67 2.87
CA ILE A 48 -14.09 -11.91 2.14
C ILE A 48 -13.03 -12.98 2.48
N ILE A 49 -11.75 -12.63 2.49
CA ILE A 49 -10.67 -13.53 2.93
C ILE A 49 -10.91 -13.96 4.38
N ALA A 50 -11.30 -13.01 5.25
CA ALA A 50 -11.61 -13.28 6.65
C ALA A 50 -12.85 -14.16 6.87
N GLY A 51 -13.72 -14.34 5.86
CA GLY A 51 -15.02 -15.01 6.00
C GLY A 51 -16.07 -14.17 6.71
N LEU A 52 -15.80 -12.87 6.90
CA LEU A 52 -16.76 -11.91 7.49
C LEU A 52 -17.75 -11.38 6.45
N GLU A 53 -17.45 -11.59 5.18
CA GLU A 53 -18.30 -11.26 4.04
C GLU A 53 -18.25 -12.41 3.04
N ALA A 54 -19.38 -12.82 2.49
CA ALA A 54 -19.42 -13.86 1.46
C ALA A 54 -19.06 -13.28 0.09
N SER A 55 -18.23 -13.98 -0.69
CA SER A 55 -18.06 -13.68 -2.12
C SER A 55 -19.36 -14.00 -2.89
N THR A 56 -19.58 -13.33 -4.01
CA THR A 56 -20.67 -13.67 -4.94
C THR A 56 -20.30 -14.93 -5.74
N SER A 57 -19.03 -15.04 -6.14
CA SER A 57 -18.46 -16.24 -6.79
C SER A 57 -16.95 -16.31 -6.55
N GLY A 58 -16.32 -17.39 -6.99
CA GLY A 58 -14.91 -17.65 -6.86
C GLY A 58 -14.58 -18.51 -5.64
N ARG A 59 -13.27 -18.79 -5.45
CA ARG A 59 -12.76 -19.65 -4.39
C ARG A 59 -11.63 -19.00 -3.61
N ILE A 60 -11.56 -19.33 -2.32
CA ILE A 60 -10.47 -18.94 -1.43
C ILE A 60 -9.81 -20.22 -0.94
N VAL A 61 -8.52 -20.34 -1.23
CA VAL A 61 -7.74 -21.52 -0.84
C VAL A 61 -6.64 -21.07 0.10
N ILE A 62 -6.57 -21.64 1.30
CA ILE A 62 -5.52 -21.40 2.29
C ILE A 62 -4.77 -22.71 2.50
N ASP A 63 -3.48 -22.71 2.22
CA ASP A 63 -2.62 -23.88 2.41
C ASP A 63 -3.14 -25.13 1.67
N GLY A 64 -3.64 -24.92 0.44
CA GLY A 64 -4.21 -25.96 -0.40
C GLY A 64 -5.64 -26.40 -0.04
N VAL A 65 -6.25 -25.82 1.01
CA VAL A 65 -7.60 -26.15 1.47
C VAL A 65 -8.58 -25.07 1.02
N ASP A 66 -9.65 -25.44 0.33
CA ASP A 66 -10.75 -24.51 0.01
C ASP A 66 -11.52 -24.14 1.27
N VAL A 67 -11.46 -22.86 1.64
CA VAL A 67 -12.13 -22.30 2.82
C VAL A 67 -13.28 -21.36 2.46
N SER A 68 -13.72 -21.36 1.20
CA SER A 68 -14.74 -20.41 0.70
C SER A 68 -16.04 -20.45 1.53
N ALA A 69 -16.50 -21.65 1.91
CA ALA A 69 -17.69 -21.86 2.73
C ALA A 69 -17.39 -22.01 4.23
N ALA A 70 -16.11 -21.98 4.64
CA ALA A 70 -15.75 -22.16 6.04
C ALA A 70 -16.09 -20.92 6.87
N ALA A 71 -16.54 -21.14 8.11
CA ALA A 71 -16.76 -20.05 9.07
C ALA A 71 -15.43 -19.33 9.39
N PRO A 72 -15.45 -18.02 9.76
CA PRO A 72 -14.22 -17.26 10.04
C PRO A 72 -13.28 -17.93 11.07
N VAL A 73 -13.83 -18.59 12.07
CA VAL A 73 -13.06 -19.27 13.12
C VAL A 73 -12.29 -20.48 12.59
N ASP A 74 -12.79 -21.12 11.54
CA ASP A 74 -12.23 -22.36 10.97
C ASP A 74 -11.22 -22.12 9.82
N ARG A 75 -11.06 -20.86 9.39
CA ARG A 75 -10.13 -20.50 8.30
C ARG A 75 -8.66 -20.46 8.73
N GLY A 76 -8.37 -20.54 10.04
CA GLY A 76 -7.02 -20.44 10.56
C GLY A 76 -6.39 -19.05 10.40
N ILE A 77 -7.20 -18.01 10.39
CA ILE A 77 -6.76 -16.62 10.21
C ILE A 77 -7.01 -15.79 11.46
N ALA A 78 -6.26 -14.70 11.61
CA ALA A 78 -6.52 -13.66 12.60
C ALA A 78 -6.60 -12.29 11.93
N MET A 79 -7.50 -11.42 12.40
CA MET A 79 -7.71 -10.09 11.84
C MET A 79 -7.53 -9.01 12.91
N VAL A 80 -6.76 -7.99 12.56
CA VAL A 80 -6.61 -6.74 13.31
C VAL A 80 -7.42 -5.66 12.60
N PHE A 81 -8.41 -5.11 13.30
CA PHE A 81 -9.32 -4.09 12.77
C PHE A 81 -8.77 -2.68 12.95
N GLN A 82 -9.19 -1.76 12.13
CA GLN A 82 -8.86 -0.34 12.20
C GLN A 82 -9.15 0.29 13.57
N SER A 83 -10.24 -0.09 14.23
CA SER A 83 -10.62 0.38 15.57
C SER A 83 -9.94 -0.39 16.70
N TYR A 84 -9.00 -1.31 16.40
CA TYR A 84 -8.39 -2.27 17.33
C TYR A 84 -9.37 -3.24 17.95
N ALA A 85 -10.65 -2.91 18.08
CA ALA A 85 -11.74 -3.70 18.64
C ALA A 85 -11.40 -4.32 20.03
N LEU A 86 -10.69 -3.56 20.87
CA LEU A 86 -10.35 -3.99 22.24
C LEU A 86 -11.57 -3.94 23.16
N TYR A 87 -11.64 -4.86 24.10
CA TYR A 87 -12.65 -4.88 25.17
C TYR A 87 -12.24 -3.86 26.25
N PRO A 88 -12.92 -2.70 26.37
CA PRO A 88 -12.45 -1.60 27.22
C PRO A 88 -12.50 -1.89 28.71
N HIS A 89 -13.34 -2.83 29.12
CA HIS A 89 -13.50 -3.25 30.52
C HIS A 89 -12.47 -4.29 30.96
N LEU A 90 -11.83 -4.99 30.02
CA LEU A 90 -10.80 -6.00 30.28
C LEU A 90 -9.41 -5.38 30.35
N SER A 91 -8.52 -5.98 31.15
CA SER A 91 -7.10 -5.63 31.16
C SER A 91 -6.41 -6.01 29.83
N VAL A 92 -5.17 -5.56 29.63
CA VAL A 92 -4.32 -5.99 28.51
C VAL A 92 -4.17 -7.50 28.50
N TYR A 93 -3.87 -8.11 29.66
CA TYR A 93 -3.78 -9.56 29.81
C TYR A 93 -5.06 -10.25 29.33
N GLU A 94 -6.21 -9.83 29.82
CA GLU A 94 -7.50 -10.45 29.49
C GLU A 94 -7.89 -10.21 28.03
N ASN A 95 -7.55 -9.05 27.43
CA ASN A 95 -7.75 -8.82 26.01
C ASN A 95 -6.96 -9.83 25.15
N ILE A 96 -5.69 -10.08 25.50
CA ILE A 96 -4.82 -11.03 24.79
C ILE A 96 -5.28 -12.47 25.08
N ALA A 97 -5.63 -12.79 26.32
CA ALA A 97 -6.08 -14.13 26.75
C ALA A 97 -7.45 -14.53 26.18
N PHE A 98 -8.29 -13.56 25.84
CA PHE A 98 -9.69 -13.78 25.47
C PHE A 98 -9.91 -14.90 24.45
N PRO A 99 -9.25 -14.94 23.27
CA PRO A 99 -9.46 -16.01 22.30
C PRO A 99 -9.03 -17.38 22.82
N LEU A 100 -8.03 -17.46 23.69
CA LEU A 100 -7.57 -18.71 24.31
C LEU A 100 -8.58 -19.23 25.32
N ARG A 101 -9.21 -18.33 26.09
CA ARG A 101 -10.29 -18.68 27.03
C ARG A 101 -11.55 -19.16 26.30
N VAL A 102 -11.90 -18.53 25.18
CA VAL A 102 -13.01 -18.99 24.31
C VAL A 102 -12.70 -20.40 23.77
N ALA A 103 -11.45 -20.68 23.43
CA ALA A 103 -10.99 -22.00 23.01
C ALA A 103 -10.86 -23.01 24.21
N ARG A 104 -11.15 -22.57 25.44
CA ARG A 104 -11.10 -23.37 26.67
C ARG A 104 -9.74 -24.02 26.96
N LEU A 105 -8.64 -23.32 26.63
CA LEU A 105 -7.31 -23.80 26.96
C LEU A 105 -7.07 -23.80 28.49
N PRO A 106 -6.24 -24.73 29.02
CA PRO A 106 -5.81 -24.71 30.42
C PRO A 106 -5.13 -23.40 30.79
N GLU A 107 -5.38 -22.91 32.04
CA GLU A 107 -4.87 -21.60 32.48
C GLU A 107 -3.32 -21.50 32.44
N ALA A 108 -2.61 -22.59 32.65
CA ALA A 108 -1.16 -22.64 32.54
C ALA A 108 -0.69 -22.35 31.10
N GLU A 109 -1.40 -22.88 30.10
CA GLU A 109 -1.12 -22.63 28.66
C GLU A 109 -1.50 -21.22 28.27
N VAL A 110 -2.64 -20.69 28.74
CA VAL A 110 -3.05 -19.29 28.53
C VAL A 110 -1.95 -18.35 29.04
N LYS A 111 -1.50 -18.55 30.31
CA LYS A 111 -0.44 -17.72 30.89
C LYS A 111 0.85 -17.75 30.09
N ALA A 112 1.27 -18.93 29.65
CA ALA A 112 2.49 -19.09 28.84
C ALA A 112 2.38 -18.36 27.50
N LYS A 113 1.27 -18.54 26.75
CA LYS A 113 1.06 -17.90 25.46
C LYS A 113 0.92 -16.38 25.57
N VAL A 114 0.17 -15.88 26.56
CA VAL A 114 0.03 -14.43 26.80
C VAL A 114 1.36 -13.82 27.21
N GLY A 115 2.14 -14.48 28.09
CA GLY A 115 3.46 -14.02 28.49
C GLY A 115 4.39 -13.87 27.29
N ARG A 116 4.48 -14.88 26.44
CA ARG A 116 5.31 -14.83 25.23
C ARG A 116 4.86 -13.72 24.26
N ALA A 117 3.55 -13.56 24.03
CA ALA A 117 3.04 -12.48 23.19
C ALA A 117 3.35 -11.09 23.78
N ALA A 118 3.25 -10.96 25.11
CA ALA A 118 3.57 -9.71 25.80
C ALA A 118 5.07 -9.36 25.71
N GLU A 119 5.95 -10.34 25.78
CA GLU A 119 7.39 -10.16 25.58
C GLU A 119 7.70 -9.66 24.16
N ILE A 120 7.21 -10.36 23.14
CA ILE A 120 7.40 -9.99 21.73
C ILE A 120 6.93 -8.54 21.46
N LEU A 121 5.80 -8.14 22.06
CA LEU A 121 5.16 -6.85 21.83
C LEU A 121 5.53 -5.79 22.87
N GLN A 122 6.48 -6.06 23.77
CA GLN A 122 6.95 -5.15 24.83
C GLN A 122 5.79 -4.63 25.71
N LEU A 123 4.86 -5.53 26.08
CA LEU A 123 3.67 -5.22 26.89
C LEU A 123 3.72 -5.81 28.30
N THR A 124 4.81 -6.46 28.70
CA THR A 124 4.92 -7.21 29.96
C THR A 124 4.54 -6.36 31.18
N GLU A 125 5.05 -5.13 31.27
CA GLU A 125 4.74 -4.21 32.36
C GLU A 125 3.33 -3.58 32.29
N LYS A 126 2.62 -3.78 31.19
CA LYS A 126 1.31 -3.17 30.91
C LYS A 126 0.15 -4.15 31.03
N LEU A 127 0.42 -5.41 31.36
CA LEU A 127 -0.58 -6.49 31.37
C LEU A 127 -1.78 -6.23 32.28
N THR A 128 -1.59 -5.48 33.37
CA THR A 128 -2.65 -5.12 34.32
C THR A 128 -3.47 -3.90 33.94
N LEU A 129 -2.98 -3.08 33.00
CA LEU A 129 -3.64 -1.85 32.58
C LEU A 129 -4.86 -2.15 31.70
N LYS A 130 -5.77 -1.16 31.60
CA LYS A 130 -6.92 -1.20 30.69
C LYS A 130 -6.64 -0.40 29.41
N PRO A 131 -7.33 -0.67 28.29
CA PRO A 131 -7.13 0.03 27.01
C PRO A 131 -7.16 1.56 27.11
N GLY A 132 -8.01 2.14 27.97
CA GLY A 132 -8.09 3.59 28.16
C GLY A 132 -6.84 4.24 28.79
N GLN A 133 -5.95 3.45 29.39
CA GLN A 133 -4.70 3.89 30.01
C GLN A 133 -3.49 3.77 29.06
N LEU A 134 -3.71 3.31 27.83
CA LEU A 134 -2.67 3.03 26.85
C LEU A 134 -2.61 4.11 25.76
N SER A 135 -1.41 4.32 25.18
CA SER A 135 -1.24 5.09 23.96
C SER A 135 -1.86 4.37 22.75
N GLY A 136 -2.00 5.09 21.61
CA GLY A 136 -2.49 4.49 20.37
C GLY A 136 -1.68 3.27 19.93
N GLY A 137 -0.35 3.38 19.88
CA GLY A 137 0.53 2.27 19.53
C GLY A 137 0.46 1.11 20.52
N GLN A 138 0.34 1.38 21.83
CA GLN A 138 0.16 0.32 22.81
C GLN A 138 -1.16 -0.42 22.63
N ARG A 139 -2.27 0.28 22.34
CA ARG A 139 -3.55 -0.37 22.01
C ARG A 139 -3.45 -1.26 20.78
N GLN A 140 -2.73 -0.78 19.75
CA GLN A 140 -2.48 -1.57 18.55
C GLN A 140 -1.68 -2.84 18.88
N ARG A 141 -0.59 -2.76 19.64
CA ARG A 141 0.19 -3.92 20.07
C ARG A 141 -0.68 -4.93 20.84
N VAL A 142 -1.62 -4.47 21.68
CA VAL A 142 -2.59 -5.37 22.34
C VAL A 142 -3.49 -6.09 21.35
N ALA A 143 -3.99 -5.39 20.31
CA ALA A 143 -4.81 -5.99 19.26
C ALA A 143 -4.02 -7.05 18.45
N ILE A 144 -2.76 -6.76 18.15
CA ILE A 144 -1.83 -7.72 17.52
C ILE A 144 -1.60 -8.91 18.43
N GLY A 145 -1.35 -8.69 19.73
CA GLY A 145 -1.16 -9.74 20.73
C GLY A 145 -2.33 -10.70 20.81
N ARG A 146 -3.56 -10.18 20.79
CA ARG A 146 -4.78 -10.98 20.71
C ARG A 146 -4.85 -11.86 19.46
N SER A 147 -4.21 -11.43 18.38
CA SER A 147 -4.13 -12.17 17.12
C SER A 147 -3.04 -13.23 17.14
N ILE A 148 -1.86 -12.90 17.67
CA ILE A 148 -0.67 -13.79 17.72
C ILE A 148 -0.92 -15.04 18.53
N VAL A 149 -1.57 -14.94 19.71
CA VAL A 149 -1.78 -16.07 20.62
C VAL A 149 -2.56 -17.23 20.03
N ARG A 150 -3.30 -16.99 18.94
CA ARG A 150 -4.04 -18.01 18.17
C ARG A 150 -3.15 -18.81 17.23
N ASN A 151 -1.90 -18.38 17.00
CA ASN A 151 -0.98 -18.96 16.03
C ASN A 151 -1.64 -19.14 14.65
N PRO A 152 -2.15 -18.06 14.04
CA PRO A 152 -2.89 -18.16 12.79
C PRO A 152 -1.95 -18.49 11.61
N LYS A 153 -2.50 -19.09 10.57
CA LYS A 153 -1.82 -19.33 9.30
C LYS A 153 -1.59 -18.03 8.51
N VAL A 154 -2.57 -17.12 8.54
CA VAL A 154 -2.53 -15.83 7.83
C VAL A 154 -3.01 -14.71 8.76
N PHE A 155 -2.27 -13.61 8.81
CA PHE A 155 -2.67 -12.38 9.48
C PHE A 155 -3.30 -11.41 8.49
N LEU A 156 -4.40 -10.79 8.87
CA LEU A 156 -5.10 -9.77 8.10
C LEU A 156 -5.12 -8.46 8.90
N PHE A 157 -4.74 -7.36 8.26
CA PHE A 157 -4.72 -6.02 8.88
C PHE A 157 -5.57 -5.05 8.05
N ASP A 158 -6.63 -4.49 8.65
CA ASP A 158 -7.51 -3.50 8.02
C ASP A 158 -7.15 -2.10 8.52
N GLU A 159 -6.30 -1.39 7.82
CA GLU A 159 -5.82 -0.03 8.10
C GLU A 159 -5.36 0.19 9.57
N PRO A 160 -4.51 -0.66 10.14
CA PRO A 160 -4.24 -0.65 11.57
C PRO A 160 -3.50 0.59 12.07
N LEU A 161 -2.82 1.36 11.19
CA LEU A 161 -2.05 2.55 11.56
C LEU A 161 -2.80 3.87 11.32
N SER A 162 -4.00 3.83 10.72
CA SER A 162 -4.73 5.03 10.29
C SER A 162 -5.10 5.99 11.43
N ASN A 163 -5.27 5.47 12.65
CA ASN A 163 -5.66 6.24 13.84
C ASN A 163 -4.46 6.76 14.66
N LEU A 164 -3.23 6.66 14.14
CA LEU A 164 -2.01 7.11 14.80
C LEU A 164 -1.53 8.44 14.20
N ASP A 165 -0.87 9.26 15.02
CA ASP A 165 -0.14 10.43 14.53
C ASP A 165 1.07 10.02 13.65
N ALA A 166 1.62 10.96 12.89
CA ALA A 166 2.66 10.69 11.90
C ALA A 166 3.95 10.10 12.49
N ALA A 167 4.37 10.57 13.67
CA ALA A 167 5.59 10.11 14.32
C ALA A 167 5.44 8.66 14.78
N LEU A 168 4.36 8.39 15.53
CA LEU A 168 4.05 7.05 16.02
C LEU A 168 3.79 6.05 14.89
N ARG A 169 3.17 6.51 13.77
CA ARG A 169 2.98 5.69 12.57
C ARG A 169 4.32 5.23 11.98
N GLY A 170 5.32 6.14 11.95
CA GLY A 170 6.69 5.81 11.51
C GLY A 170 7.33 4.70 12.35
N GLU A 171 7.27 4.82 13.68
CA GLU A 171 7.78 3.81 14.60
C GLU A 171 7.06 2.46 14.42
N MET A 172 5.74 2.48 14.35
CA MET A 172 4.92 1.27 14.21
C MET A 172 5.14 0.53 12.89
N ARG A 173 5.47 1.23 11.79
CA ARG A 173 5.87 0.58 10.52
C ARG A 173 7.11 -0.28 10.69
N VAL A 174 8.13 0.27 11.35
CA VAL A 174 9.39 -0.47 11.62
C VAL A 174 9.11 -1.69 12.48
N GLU A 175 8.29 -1.53 13.53
CA GLU A 175 7.91 -2.64 14.42
C GLU A 175 7.11 -3.73 13.70
N LEU A 176 6.13 -3.37 12.87
CA LEU A 176 5.35 -4.34 12.10
C LEU A 176 6.23 -5.12 11.10
N SER A 177 7.19 -4.45 10.46
CA SER A 177 8.13 -5.11 9.57
C SER A 177 9.07 -6.06 10.32
N ALA A 178 9.50 -5.72 11.54
CA ALA A 178 10.27 -6.62 12.40
C ALA A 178 9.41 -7.81 12.85
N LEU A 179 8.21 -7.54 13.32
CA LEU A 179 7.26 -8.56 13.77
C LEU A 179 6.94 -9.60 12.70
N GLN A 180 6.78 -9.17 11.44
CA GLN A 180 6.54 -10.10 10.34
C GLN A 180 7.68 -11.10 10.18
N ARG A 181 8.92 -10.64 10.30
CA ARG A 181 10.12 -11.49 10.22
C ARG A 181 10.21 -12.45 11.41
N ASP A 182 9.90 -11.93 12.62
CA ASP A 182 9.98 -12.72 13.86
C ASP A 182 8.90 -13.80 13.94
N LEU A 183 7.72 -13.53 13.38
CA LEU A 183 6.61 -14.48 13.34
C LEU A 183 6.68 -15.45 12.17
N ASP A 184 7.52 -15.15 11.16
CA ASP A 184 7.66 -15.95 9.95
C ASP A 184 6.28 -16.28 9.32
N ALA A 185 5.39 -15.30 9.27
CA ALA A 185 3.97 -15.45 8.96
C ALA A 185 3.56 -14.77 7.66
N THR A 186 2.55 -15.34 7.00
CA THR A 186 1.91 -14.72 5.84
C THR A 186 0.98 -13.59 6.31
N MET A 187 1.15 -12.41 5.73
CA MET A 187 0.41 -11.20 6.13
C MET A 187 -0.25 -10.53 4.93
N VAL A 188 -1.51 -10.13 5.09
CA VAL A 188 -2.24 -9.26 4.16
C VAL A 188 -2.62 -7.99 4.90
N TYR A 189 -2.23 -6.87 4.35
CA TYR A 189 -2.36 -5.56 4.96
C TYR A 189 -3.07 -4.59 4.02
N VAL A 190 -4.10 -3.92 4.50
CA VAL A 190 -4.80 -2.88 3.76
C VAL A 190 -4.37 -1.52 4.28
N THR A 191 -4.04 -0.62 3.36
CA THR A 191 -3.76 0.78 3.67
C THR A 191 -4.17 1.71 2.53
N HIS A 192 -4.33 2.98 2.84
CA HIS A 192 -4.39 4.08 1.89
C HIS A 192 -3.07 4.89 1.84
N ASP A 193 -2.11 4.57 2.72
CA ASP A 193 -0.80 5.23 2.81
C ASP A 193 0.21 4.49 1.93
N GLN A 194 0.70 5.19 0.90
CA GLN A 194 1.67 4.62 -0.05
C GLN A 194 3.03 4.36 0.60
N ILE A 195 3.42 5.17 1.60
CA ILE A 195 4.69 4.99 2.28
C ILE A 195 4.67 3.67 3.06
N GLU A 196 3.54 3.33 3.70
CA GLU A 196 3.38 2.03 4.34
C GLU A 196 3.57 0.90 3.34
N ALA A 197 2.89 0.97 2.20
CA ALA A 197 3.00 -0.05 1.16
C ALA A 197 4.42 -0.19 0.61
N MET A 198 5.05 0.93 0.24
CA MET A 198 6.40 0.93 -0.35
C MET A 198 7.48 0.45 0.60
N THR A 199 7.31 0.66 1.92
CA THR A 199 8.34 0.35 2.92
C THR A 199 8.21 -1.01 3.59
N MET A 200 6.98 -1.55 3.68
CA MET A 200 6.74 -2.80 4.42
C MET A 200 6.46 -4.00 3.51
N ALA A 201 5.94 -3.78 2.29
CA ALA A 201 5.47 -4.86 1.46
C ALA A 201 6.61 -5.64 0.78
N HIS A 202 6.50 -6.97 0.72
CA HIS A 202 7.23 -7.78 -0.26
C HIS A 202 6.63 -7.59 -1.65
N ARG A 203 5.29 -7.62 -1.76
CA ARG A 203 4.56 -7.24 -2.97
C ARG A 203 3.33 -6.40 -2.65
N ILE A 204 2.97 -5.53 -3.58
CA ILE A 204 1.83 -4.63 -3.49
C ILE A 204 0.79 -5.04 -4.53
N VAL A 205 -0.46 -5.10 -4.12
CA VAL A 205 -1.63 -5.20 -5.01
C VAL A 205 -2.25 -3.82 -5.15
N VAL A 206 -2.21 -3.27 -6.34
CA VAL A 206 -2.89 -2.00 -6.66
C VAL A 206 -4.29 -2.32 -7.14
N LEU A 207 -5.28 -1.94 -6.33
CA LEU A 207 -6.70 -2.13 -6.62
C LEU A 207 -7.32 -0.84 -7.16
N ASN A 208 -8.08 -0.94 -8.23
CA ASN A 208 -8.86 0.17 -8.78
C ASN A 208 -10.20 -0.34 -9.33
N LYS A 209 -11.30 0.31 -8.95
CA LYS A 209 -12.67 -0.04 -9.41
C LYS A 209 -12.96 -1.55 -9.37
N GLY A 210 -12.55 -2.20 -8.28
CA GLY A 210 -12.80 -3.63 -8.05
C GLY A 210 -11.94 -4.59 -8.86
N ARG A 211 -10.83 -4.14 -9.46
CA ARG A 211 -9.88 -4.96 -10.23
C ARG A 211 -8.46 -4.75 -9.74
N ILE A 212 -7.61 -5.74 -9.94
CA ILE A 212 -6.17 -5.60 -9.77
C ILE A 212 -5.61 -4.93 -11.03
N GLU A 213 -5.05 -3.72 -10.87
CA GLU A 213 -4.35 -3.00 -11.93
C GLU A 213 -2.94 -3.55 -12.14
N GLN A 214 -2.25 -3.82 -11.03
CA GLN A 214 -0.91 -4.42 -11.04
C GLN A 214 -0.63 -5.10 -9.71
N PHE A 215 0.17 -6.15 -9.75
CA PHE A 215 0.67 -6.88 -8.59
C PHE A 215 2.15 -7.18 -8.79
N GLY A 216 3.00 -6.68 -7.91
CA GLY A 216 4.46 -6.80 -8.02
C GLY A 216 5.18 -6.23 -6.80
N THR A 217 6.51 -6.25 -6.82
CA THR A 217 7.32 -5.61 -5.79
C THR A 217 7.14 -4.08 -5.80
N PRO A 218 7.39 -3.38 -4.69
CA PRO A 218 7.33 -1.92 -4.65
C PRO A 218 8.11 -1.25 -5.79
N MET A 219 9.33 -1.69 -6.05
CA MET A 219 10.19 -1.10 -7.08
C MET A 219 9.73 -1.42 -8.52
N GLU A 220 9.14 -2.60 -8.76
CA GLU A 220 8.50 -2.92 -10.05
C GLU A 220 7.33 -1.97 -10.33
N LEU A 221 6.46 -1.73 -9.36
CA LEU A 221 5.34 -0.80 -9.52
C LEU A 221 5.79 0.63 -9.75
N TYR A 222 6.90 1.02 -9.12
CA TYR A 222 7.46 2.38 -9.21
C TYR A 222 8.16 2.63 -10.54
N HIS A 223 9.03 1.70 -10.97
CA HIS A 223 9.84 1.86 -12.19
C HIS A 223 9.13 1.37 -13.46
N HIS A 224 8.29 0.34 -13.33
CA HIS A 224 7.63 -0.33 -14.46
C HIS A 224 6.10 -0.41 -14.24
N PRO A 225 5.40 0.74 -14.11
CA PRO A 225 3.96 0.75 -13.96
C PRO A 225 3.28 0.19 -15.21
N ALA A 226 2.39 -0.81 -15.02
CA ALA A 226 1.71 -1.47 -16.13
C ALA A 226 0.58 -0.63 -16.74
N THR A 227 0.04 0.34 -16.00
CA THR A 227 -1.05 1.20 -16.45
C THR A 227 -0.79 2.66 -16.09
N ARG A 228 -1.44 3.56 -16.82
CA ARG A 228 -1.45 4.99 -16.49
C ARG A 228 -1.91 5.25 -15.05
N PHE A 229 -2.88 4.46 -14.59
CA PHE A 229 -3.37 4.57 -13.21
C PHE A 229 -2.26 4.26 -12.20
N VAL A 230 -1.55 3.15 -12.35
CA VAL A 230 -0.45 2.78 -11.44
C VAL A 230 0.67 3.80 -11.49
N ALA A 231 1.04 4.29 -12.68
CA ALA A 231 2.06 5.31 -12.87
C ALA A 231 1.78 6.59 -12.05
N THR A 232 0.52 7.04 -12.06
CA THR A 232 0.11 8.25 -11.34
C THR A 232 -0.30 7.99 -9.89
N PHE A 233 -0.68 6.76 -9.54
CA PHE A 233 -1.08 6.42 -8.19
C PHE A 233 0.11 6.11 -7.28
N ILE A 234 1.16 5.45 -7.78
CA ILE A 234 2.35 5.07 -7.01
C ILE A 234 3.41 6.18 -7.09
N GLY A 235 3.82 6.68 -5.94
CA GLY A 235 4.81 7.76 -5.76
C GLY A 235 4.17 9.06 -5.31
N GLN A 236 4.86 9.80 -4.43
CA GLN A 236 4.48 11.11 -3.90
C GLN A 236 5.68 12.06 -3.96
N PRO A 237 5.53 13.17 -4.69
CA PRO A 237 4.38 13.59 -5.51
C PRO A 237 4.12 12.67 -6.71
N ASN A 238 2.91 12.80 -7.31
CA ASN A 238 2.50 11.95 -8.44
C ASN A 238 3.39 12.17 -9.68
N MET A 239 3.53 11.14 -10.53
CA MET A 239 4.21 11.23 -11.81
C MET A 239 3.58 12.31 -12.70
N ASN A 240 4.41 13.14 -13.33
CA ASN A 240 3.96 14.04 -14.39
C ASN A 240 3.67 13.24 -15.66
N LEU A 241 2.55 13.51 -16.30
CA LEU A 241 2.23 12.97 -17.61
C LEU A 241 2.22 14.12 -18.62
N ILE A 242 3.22 14.13 -19.50
CA ILE A 242 3.45 15.24 -20.45
C ILE A 242 3.05 14.77 -21.84
N PRO A 243 2.03 15.40 -22.46
CA PRO A 243 1.64 15.10 -23.84
C PRO A 243 2.79 15.35 -24.81
N ALA A 244 2.98 14.43 -25.73
CA ALA A 244 3.99 14.53 -26.75
C ALA A 244 3.53 13.85 -28.07
N THR A 245 4.17 14.17 -29.17
CA THR A 245 3.93 13.54 -30.48
C THR A 245 5.16 12.73 -30.86
N VAL A 246 4.95 11.51 -31.33
CA VAL A 246 6.05 10.67 -31.84
C VAL A 246 6.65 11.32 -33.10
N ALA A 247 7.90 11.77 -33.00
CA ALA A 247 8.66 12.37 -34.08
C ALA A 247 9.38 11.34 -34.96
N GLY A 248 9.77 10.20 -34.34
CA GLY A 248 10.45 9.10 -35.04
C GLY A 248 10.73 7.91 -34.12
N THR A 249 11.11 6.81 -34.77
CA THR A 249 11.53 5.57 -34.12
C THR A 249 12.91 5.18 -34.63
N GLY A 250 13.78 4.67 -33.75
CA GLY A 250 15.15 4.29 -34.13
C GLY A 250 15.73 3.21 -33.24
N ALA A 251 16.98 2.84 -33.45
CA ALA A 251 17.69 1.84 -32.64
C ALA A 251 17.91 2.30 -31.21
N GLU A 252 17.94 3.62 -30.96
CA GLU A 252 18.09 4.22 -29.62
C GLU A 252 16.77 4.35 -28.85
N GLY A 253 15.64 4.01 -29.51
CA GLY A 253 14.30 4.07 -28.90
C GLY A 253 13.33 4.98 -29.64
N LEU A 254 12.45 5.64 -28.87
CA LEU A 254 11.36 6.48 -29.35
C LEU A 254 11.71 7.96 -29.24
N THR A 255 11.77 8.68 -30.38
CA THR A 255 11.92 10.14 -30.36
C THR A 255 10.54 10.79 -30.26
N VAL A 256 10.32 11.61 -29.26
CA VAL A 256 9.10 12.37 -29.03
C VAL A 256 9.36 13.87 -29.18
N GLU A 257 8.33 14.61 -29.56
CA GLU A 257 8.31 16.07 -29.65
C GLU A 257 7.26 16.61 -28.69
N PHE A 258 7.70 17.43 -27.73
CA PHE A 258 6.84 18.10 -26.77
C PHE A 258 6.21 19.35 -27.35
N HIS A 259 5.17 19.86 -26.71
CA HIS A 259 4.63 21.18 -27.02
C HIS A 259 5.74 22.24 -26.87
N GLY A 260 5.91 23.07 -27.92
CA GLY A 260 7.05 24.02 -27.99
C GLY A 260 8.23 23.52 -28.80
N GLY A 261 8.15 22.33 -29.42
CA GLY A 261 9.10 21.81 -30.40
C GLY A 261 10.35 21.15 -29.83
N ALA A 262 10.50 21.06 -28.50
CA ALA A 262 11.58 20.31 -27.85
C ALA A 262 11.48 18.82 -28.21
N LYS A 263 12.59 18.20 -28.61
CA LYS A 263 12.64 16.77 -28.94
C LYS A 263 13.52 16.02 -27.98
N MET A 264 13.11 14.77 -27.65
CA MET A 264 13.86 13.87 -26.80
C MET A 264 13.73 12.44 -27.30
N THR A 265 14.84 11.68 -27.25
CA THR A 265 14.82 10.25 -27.53
C THR A 265 14.75 9.50 -26.20
N LEU A 266 13.74 8.66 -26.05
CA LEU A 266 13.49 7.85 -24.86
C LEU A 266 13.92 6.41 -25.14
N PRO A 267 14.68 5.76 -24.25
CA PRO A 267 15.15 4.38 -24.42
C PRO A 267 14.03 3.36 -24.11
N VAL A 268 12.92 3.47 -24.85
CA VAL A 268 11.77 2.58 -24.75
C VAL A 268 11.58 1.82 -26.06
N ASP A 269 10.95 0.64 -25.98
CA ASP A 269 10.66 -0.17 -27.17
C ASP A 269 9.70 0.59 -28.11
N PRO A 270 10.14 0.96 -29.32
CA PRO A 270 9.33 1.73 -30.25
C PRO A 270 8.39 0.89 -31.13
N THR A 271 8.35 -0.44 -30.96
CA THR A 271 7.69 -1.37 -31.90
C THR A 271 6.19 -1.14 -32.06
N SER A 272 5.51 -0.60 -31.06
CA SER A 272 4.08 -0.28 -31.12
C SER A 272 3.75 1.15 -31.52
N ALA A 273 4.78 2.04 -31.69
CA ALA A 273 4.59 3.45 -31.91
C ALA A 273 4.87 3.82 -33.38
N ARG A 274 4.09 4.76 -33.92
CA ARG A 274 4.25 5.30 -35.28
C ARG A 274 4.46 6.80 -35.21
N LYS A 275 5.24 7.32 -36.15
CA LYS A 275 5.41 8.78 -36.31
C LYS A 275 4.05 9.47 -36.46
N GLY A 276 3.81 10.49 -35.65
CA GLY A 276 2.56 11.25 -35.59
C GLY A 276 1.59 10.77 -34.46
N ASP A 277 1.84 9.63 -33.83
CA ASP A 277 1.02 9.16 -32.71
C ASP A 277 1.12 10.14 -31.53
N GLN A 278 -0.03 10.35 -30.85
CA GLN A 278 -0.08 11.13 -29.63
C GLN A 278 0.22 10.18 -28.44
N VAL A 279 1.17 10.57 -27.62
CA VAL A 279 1.63 9.80 -26.46
C VAL A 279 1.71 10.67 -25.21
N GLU A 280 1.74 10.06 -24.05
CA GLU A 280 2.06 10.74 -22.79
C GLU A 280 3.43 10.23 -22.29
N VAL A 281 4.35 11.16 -22.02
CA VAL A 281 5.65 10.85 -21.41
C VAL A 281 5.52 11.00 -19.88
N GLY A 282 5.69 9.89 -19.18
CA GLY A 282 5.68 9.88 -17.70
C GLY A 282 7.05 10.28 -17.15
N VAL A 283 7.10 11.33 -16.32
CA VAL A 283 8.34 11.77 -15.66
C VAL A 283 8.09 11.90 -14.17
N ARG A 284 8.88 11.20 -13.35
CA ARG A 284 8.83 11.35 -11.90
C ARG A 284 9.30 12.73 -11.47
N PRO A 285 8.70 13.36 -10.44
CA PRO A 285 9.08 14.69 -9.96
C PRO A 285 10.57 14.81 -9.59
N GLU A 286 11.18 13.78 -9.03
CA GLU A 286 12.59 13.74 -8.66
C GLU A 286 13.55 13.60 -9.85
N ASN A 287 13.06 13.22 -11.01
CA ASN A 287 13.85 13.17 -12.24
C ASN A 287 13.85 14.51 -12.98
N LEU A 288 13.03 15.48 -12.52
CA LEU A 288 13.04 16.84 -13.04
C LEU A 288 14.04 17.69 -12.26
N HIS A 289 14.92 18.37 -12.97
CA HIS A 289 15.90 19.29 -12.39
C HIS A 289 15.89 20.64 -13.13
N LEU A 290 16.37 21.68 -12.48
CA LEU A 290 16.49 23.00 -13.12
C LEU A 290 17.47 22.91 -14.30
N GLY A 291 17.05 23.42 -15.45
CA GLY A 291 17.85 23.38 -16.69
C GLY A 291 17.09 23.91 -17.89
N GLN A 292 17.70 23.81 -19.06
CA GLN A 292 17.02 24.15 -20.31
C GLN A 292 16.14 22.96 -20.75
N GLY A 293 14.86 23.21 -20.97
CA GLY A 293 13.90 22.17 -21.36
C GLY A 293 12.47 22.69 -21.32
N ILE A 294 11.64 22.06 -20.50
CA ILE A 294 10.23 22.40 -20.37
C ILE A 294 10.08 23.66 -19.51
N ALA A 295 9.49 24.72 -20.07
CA ALA A 295 9.20 25.93 -19.30
C ALA A 295 7.97 25.72 -18.39
N MET A 296 8.12 26.03 -17.12
CA MET A 296 7.07 25.99 -16.12
C MET A 296 7.01 27.28 -15.34
N ARG A 297 5.83 27.90 -15.26
CA ARG A 297 5.59 29.03 -14.35
C ARG A 297 5.31 28.50 -12.96
N LEU A 298 6.21 28.78 -11.99
CA LEU A 298 6.11 28.32 -10.63
C LEU A 298 4.91 29.00 -9.92
N ARG A 299 4.06 28.18 -9.29
CA ARG A 299 2.87 28.64 -8.56
C ARG A 299 3.04 28.54 -7.05
N VAL A 300 3.58 27.42 -6.59
CA VAL A 300 3.79 27.13 -5.18
C VAL A 300 5.12 26.42 -5.01
N LEU A 301 5.88 26.78 -3.99
CA LEU A 301 7.10 26.12 -3.58
C LEU A 301 7.00 25.65 -2.13
N GLU A 302 6.81 24.36 -1.93
CA GLU A 302 6.79 23.75 -0.60
C GLU A 302 8.21 23.39 -0.16
N ARG A 303 8.76 24.04 0.85
CA ARG A 303 10.09 23.77 1.39
C ARG A 303 9.99 22.78 2.55
N LEU A 304 10.58 21.59 2.39
CA LEU A 304 10.57 20.49 3.37
C LEU A 304 11.93 20.33 4.09
N GLY A 305 12.75 21.36 4.10
CA GLY A 305 14.10 21.32 4.64
C GLY A 305 15.11 20.81 3.61
N GLY A 306 15.44 19.56 3.61
CA GLY A 306 16.40 18.95 2.66
C GLY A 306 15.92 18.85 1.21
N SER A 307 14.62 19.05 0.95
CA SER A 307 14.02 19.06 -0.38
C SER A 307 12.99 20.18 -0.52
N ALA A 308 12.65 20.53 -1.75
CA ALA A 308 11.55 21.43 -2.08
C ALA A 308 10.70 20.83 -3.19
N ILE A 309 9.37 20.99 -3.08
CA ILE A 309 8.45 20.56 -4.13
C ILE A 309 7.93 21.81 -4.85
N ALA A 310 8.25 21.89 -6.14
CA ALA A 310 7.84 22.98 -7.00
C ALA A 310 6.61 22.58 -7.80
N TYR A 311 5.48 23.24 -7.58
CA TYR A 311 4.25 23.08 -8.34
C TYR A 311 4.05 24.25 -9.29
N GLY A 312 3.80 23.97 -10.55
CA GLY A 312 3.60 25.01 -11.55
C GLY A 312 2.75 24.58 -12.73
N GLN A 313 2.72 25.42 -13.75
CA GLN A 313 1.98 25.19 -14.96
C GLN A 313 2.81 25.57 -16.20
N MET A 314 2.71 24.77 -17.24
CA MET A 314 3.19 25.13 -18.59
C MET A 314 2.28 26.18 -19.23
N ALA A 315 2.70 26.74 -20.37
CA ALA A 315 1.94 27.75 -21.10
C ALA A 315 0.56 27.24 -21.60
N ASP A 316 0.43 25.94 -21.85
CA ASP A 316 -0.82 25.28 -22.24
C ASP A 316 -1.73 24.93 -21.05
N GLY A 317 -1.33 25.29 -19.81
CA GLY A 317 -2.07 25.03 -18.60
C GLY A 317 -1.82 23.64 -17.96
N LEU A 318 -0.96 22.80 -18.54
CA LEU A 318 -0.58 21.52 -17.94
C LEU A 318 0.12 21.76 -16.61
N LYS A 319 -0.35 21.08 -15.57
CA LYS A 319 0.27 21.14 -14.24
C LYS A 319 1.47 20.22 -14.18
N LEU A 320 2.58 20.72 -13.66
CA LEU A 320 3.80 19.96 -13.41
C LEU A 320 4.22 20.10 -11.96
N CYS A 321 4.94 19.08 -11.50
CA CYS A 321 5.53 19.02 -10.16
C CYS A 321 6.98 18.54 -10.28
N ALA A 322 7.93 19.26 -9.67
CA ALA A 322 9.33 18.86 -9.61
C ALA A 322 9.79 18.77 -8.15
N ALA A 323 10.54 17.72 -7.82
CA ALA A 323 11.19 17.59 -6.51
C ALA A 323 12.64 18.08 -6.64
N LEU A 324 12.91 19.23 -6.05
CA LEU A 324 14.17 19.96 -6.14
C LEU A 324 14.94 19.88 -4.81
N SER A 325 16.22 20.30 -4.82
CA SER A 325 16.98 20.49 -3.57
C SER A 325 16.33 21.56 -2.69
N GLY A 326 16.37 21.38 -1.37
CA GLY A 326 15.87 22.37 -0.40
C GLY A 326 16.53 23.74 -0.50
N ASP A 327 17.79 23.79 -0.97
CA ASP A 327 18.57 25.02 -1.17
C ASP A 327 18.27 25.73 -2.49
N THR A 328 17.32 25.22 -3.29
CA THR A 328 17.00 25.81 -4.59
C THR A 328 16.48 27.24 -4.44
N MET A 329 17.10 28.16 -5.21
CA MET A 329 16.81 29.60 -5.18
C MET A 329 15.88 29.95 -6.35
N VAL A 330 14.61 29.55 -6.23
CA VAL A 330 13.53 29.93 -7.16
C VAL A 330 12.39 30.56 -6.39
N HIS A 331 11.60 31.41 -7.05
CA HIS A 331 10.52 32.16 -6.41
C HIS A 331 9.17 31.90 -7.10
N GLU A 332 8.09 31.96 -6.32
CA GLU A 332 6.73 31.87 -6.85
C GLU A 332 6.47 32.99 -7.87
N GLY A 333 5.81 32.64 -8.96
CA GLY A 333 5.57 33.53 -10.10
C GLY A 333 6.68 33.56 -11.16
N GLU A 334 7.86 33.01 -10.83
CA GLU A 334 8.99 32.89 -11.76
C GLU A 334 8.74 31.83 -12.83
N GLU A 335 9.30 32.05 -14.01
CA GLU A 335 9.35 31.01 -15.06
C GLU A 335 10.67 30.27 -14.95
N ILE A 336 10.60 28.99 -14.69
CA ILE A 336 11.76 28.11 -14.57
C ILE A 336 11.78 27.07 -15.69
N GLY A 337 12.99 26.76 -16.16
CA GLY A 337 13.20 25.65 -17.08
C GLY A 337 13.42 24.35 -16.32
N LEU A 338 12.75 23.28 -16.74
CA LEU A 338 12.91 21.94 -16.22
C LEU A 338 13.47 21.02 -17.28
N ALA A 339 14.52 20.29 -16.93
CA ALA A 339 15.12 19.26 -17.77
C ALA A 339 15.00 17.90 -17.05
N PHE A 340 15.04 16.81 -17.83
CA PHE A 340 15.18 15.46 -17.31
C PHE A 340 16.03 14.64 -18.27
N ALA A 341 16.74 13.65 -17.74
CA ALA A 341 17.44 12.67 -18.54
C ALA A 341 16.46 11.55 -18.93
N PRO A 342 16.55 11.00 -20.15
CA PRO A 342 15.74 9.89 -20.59
C PRO A 342 16.02 8.59 -19.85
#